data_541d49ea93640920edb8d7661ca5cf5e
#
_entry.id   541d49ea93640920edb8d7661ca5cf5e
#
_cell.length_a   1.000
_cell.length_b   1.000
_cell.length_c   1.000
_cell.angle_alpha   90.00
_cell.angle_beta   90.00
_cell.angle_gamma   90.00
#
_symmetry.space_group_name_H-M   'P 1'
#
loop_
_entity.id
_entity.type
_entity.pdbx_description
1 polymer ?
#
loop_
_entity_poly.entity_id
_entity_poly.type
_entity_poly.pdbx_seq_one_letter_code
_entity_poly.pdbx_strand_id
1 'polypeptide(L)'
;MATSQEIFKQALSSFQAGRLDDATAEIEDLFKLMPENADAFHLAALIEKSKLNYSKSEQYFRRSLECSKKQPVVLSNLANLLRTMGRFGEANEFYLAAIEAAPTFRDAWVNRGLMAKDMKDWNEAENCLNQALKLQKDPGVFSALLQLHIETGNNERLISQSVAFQDEYPSLSEGYIYQAKGLKKDNNRGAQMVLESALSKVDDRGRIEYELGLFHYDTDSFDIAERHLLSALEASPELMDAHRTLNELYFQTENNRFLRSYSDALAKIPSSEILIHNMAASEASGGHLDQAVATLKGAIKQIGHTPYLSHGLGSLMARKGELEEALPLIDKALDQNPTNLRFILDRASLDIRMGHAEKCQSLISRALLIQPYNQETWAYQGIIWRLQKNDKYKWLYDYDKFLKSYELPVPNGFKSISEFMAELSDYLATLHVSTKQPLDQSVVQGTQTMGVLLEDPNPLVVAFKSALKQCVDHYLSTLSPDKEHPFLSRMADGYDFSGSWSVRLKNSGHHSNHVHPFGWLSCCSYISVPDLSKSRAGWIKFGETALDLGLSELVSEAIQPDIGKCVFFPSYFWHGTYPLESDAYRVTIPCDIDPVRLLSSS
;
A
#
# COMPACT_ATOMS: atom_id res chain seq x y z
N MET A 1 -26.44 44.13 6.63
CA MET A 1 -26.04 42.82 7.19
C MET A 1 -26.25 41.79 6.09
N ALA A 2 -25.29 40.90 5.87
CA ALA A 2 -25.47 39.82 4.92
C ALA A 2 -26.60 38.89 5.36
N THR A 3 -27.37 38.39 4.42
CA THR A 3 -28.43 37.42 4.71
C THR A 3 -27.84 36.07 5.09
N SER A 4 -28.56 35.24 5.82
CA SER A 4 -28.12 33.87 6.15
C SER A 4 -27.74 33.06 4.92
N GLN A 5 -28.42 33.30 3.78
CA GLN A 5 -28.13 32.63 2.52
C GLN A 5 -26.82 33.11 1.86
N GLU A 6 -26.50 34.40 2.00
CA GLU A 6 -25.21 34.93 1.53
C GLU A 6 -24.04 34.41 2.37
N ILE A 7 -24.18 34.35 3.69
CA ILE A 7 -23.17 33.81 4.60
C ILE A 7 -22.93 32.32 4.29
N PHE A 8 -23.99 31.54 4.10
CA PHE A 8 -23.85 30.11 3.74
C PHE A 8 -23.10 29.92 2.41
N LYS A 9 -23.45 30.71 1.37
CA LYS A 9 -22.75 30.66 0.09
C LYS A 9 -21.27 31.04 0.21
N GLN A 10 -20.97 32.02 1.05
CA GLN A 10 -19.59 32.45 1.31
C GLN A 10 -18.81 31.35 2.02
N ALA A 11 -19.37 30.73 3.07
CA ALA A 11 -18.75 29.61 3.78
C ALA A 11 -18.48 28.41 2.85
N LEU A 12 -19.43 28.09 1.98
CA LEU A 12 -19.26 27.03 0.98
C LEU A 12 -18.13 27.38 -0.01
N SER A 13 -18.06 28.64 -0.47
CA SER A 13 -16.99 29.10 -1.36
C SER A 13 -15.61 29.07 -0.69
N SER A 14 -15.53 29.50 0.58
CA SER A 14 -14.29 29.43 1.36
C SER A 14 -13.85 27.99 1.58
N PHE A 15 -14.78 27.08 1.88
CA PHE A 15 -14.52 25.64 2.01
C PHE A 15 -14.00 25.04 0.69
N GLN A 16 -14.67 25.32 -0.44
CA GLN A 16 -14.26 24.84 -1.78
C GLN A 16 -12.88 25.39 -2.18
N ALA A 17 -12.53 26.59 -1.73
CA ALA A 17 -11.20 27.19 -1.95
C ALA A 17 -10.12 26.70 -0.95
N GLY A 18 -10.45 25.76 -0.06
CA GLY A 18 -9.52 25.23 0.95
C GLY A 18 -9.21 26.18 2.12
N ARG A 19 -9.88 27.34 2.20
CA ARG A 19 -9.73 28.30 3.30
C ARG A 19 -10.58 27.87 4.49
N LEU A 20 -10.12 26.83 5.20
CA LEU A 20 -10.92 26.14 6.22
C LEU A 20 -11.21 27.01 7.45
N ASP A 21 -10.31 27.93 7.82
CA ASP A 21 -10.51 28.82 8.97
C ASP A 21 -11.52 29.92 8.66
N ASP A 22 -11.47 30.49 7.45
CA ASP A 22 -12.48 31.45 7.00
C ASP A 22 -13.87 30.77 6.97
N ALA A 23 -13.97 29.59 6.37
CA ALA A 23 -15.19 28.81 6.32
C ALA A 23 -15.74 28.49 7.73
N THR A 24 -14.87 28.21 8.70
CA THR A 24 -15.27 27.98 10.09
C THR A 24 -15.88 29.24 10.71
N ALA A 25 -15.24 30.40 10.57
CA ALA A 25 -15.73 31.66 11.11
C ALA A 25 -17.10 32.05 10.52
N GLU A 26 -17.26 31.87 9.20
CA GLU A 26 -18.51 32.17 8.48
C GLU A 26 -19.65 31.24 8.92
N ILE A 27 -19.38 29.95 9.19
CA ILE A 27 -20.36 29.01 9.75
C ILE A 27 -20.72 29.38 11.18
N GLU A 28 -19.79 29.83 12.02
CA GLU A 28 -20.08 30.30 13.37
C GLU A 28 -21.00 31.53 13.36
N ASP A 29 -20.80 32.44 12.41
CA ASP A 29 -21.71 33.58 12.24
C ASP A 29 -23.10 33.13 11.78
N LEU A 30 -23.18 32.11 10.91
CA LEU A 30 -24.45 31.53 10.49
C LEU A 30 -25.20 30.86 11.64
N PHE A 31 -24.52 30.16 12.56
CA PHE A 31 -25.13 29.57 13.75
C PHE A 31 -25.72 30.61 14.72
N LYS A 32 -25.15 31.81 14.78
CA LYS A 32 -25.74 32.92 15.57
C LYS A 32 -27.08 33.38 15.02
N LEU A 33 -27.26 33.31 13.69
CA LEU A 33 -28.48 33.70 12.99
C LEU A 33 -29.49 32.55 12.89
N MET A 34 -29.02 31.34 12.69
CA MET A 34 -29.82 30.13 12.45
C MET A 34 -29.25 28.93 13.21
N PRO A 35 -29.51 28.83 14.54
CA PRO A 35 -28.86 27.82 15.40
C PRO A 35 -29.28 26.35 15.11
N GLU A 36 -30.35 26.13 14.35
CA GLU A 36 -30.88 24.80 13.99
C GLU A 36 -30.94 24.60 12.46
N ASN A 37 -29.93 25.07 11.74
CA ASN A 37 -29.88 24.90 10.30
C ASN A 37 -29.16 23.62 9.95
N ALA A 38 -29.87 22.64 9.36
CA ALA A 38 -29.35 21.34 8.97
C ALA A 38 -28.19 21.44 7.97
N ASP A 39 -28.29 22.32 6.96
CA ASP A 39 -27.26 22.48 5.93
C ASP A 39 -25.99 23.13 6.50
N ALA A 40 -26.15 24.06 7.47
CA ALA A 40 -25.02 24.66 8.14
C ALA A 40 -24.25 23.62 8.98
N PHE A 41 -24.96 22.75 9.73
CA PHE A 41 -24.33 21.64 10.43
C PHE A 41 -23.65 20.65 9.47
N HIS A 42 -24.27 20.36 8.32
CA HIS A 42 -23.64 19.51 7.31
C HIS A 42 -22.32 20.12 6.79
N LEU A 43 -22.32 21.40 6.42
CA LEU A 43 -21.10 22.08 5.96
C LEU A 43 -20.03 22.17 7.07
N ALA A 44 -20.43 22.47 8.30
CA ALA A 44 -19.53 22.44 9.46
C ALA A 44 -18.87 21.07 9.65
N ALA A 45 -19.64 19.99 9.49
CA ALA A 45 -19.13 18.63 9.57
C ALA A 45 -18.06 18.35 8.50
N LEU A 46 -18.29 18.80 7.26
CA LEU A 46 -17.31 18.65 6.17
C LEU A 46 -16.03 19.46 6.43
N ILE A 47 -16.14 20.68 6.94
CA ILE A 47 -15.00 21.52 7.31
C ILE A 47 -14.17 20.83 8.40
N GLU A 48 -14.80 20.36 9.48
CA GLU A 48 -14.08 19.69 10.59
C GLU A 48 -13.46 18.34 10.13
N LYS A 49 -14.11 17.62 9.23
CA LYS A 49 -13.52 16.43 8.59
C LYS A 49 -12.23 16.78 7.84
N SER A 50 -12.23 17.87 7.07
CA SER A 50 -11.06 18.36 6.34
C SER A 50 -9.93 18.82 7.26
N LYS A 51 -10.27 19.28 8.47
CA LYS A 51 -9.32 19.59 9.55
C LYS A 51 -8.87 18.36 10.35
N LEU A 52 -9.31 17.15 9.97
CA LEU A 52 -9.10 15.88 10.68
C LEU A 52 -9.71 15.84 12.10
N ASN A 53 -10.64 16.73 12.43
CA ASN A 53 -11.35 16.78 13.70
C ASN A 53 -12.57 15.84 13.67
N TYR A 54 -12.32 14.54 13.51
CA TYR A 54 -13.37 13.55 13.24
C TYR A 54 -14.47 13.50 14.31
N SER A 55 -14.12 13.65 15.60
CA SER A 55 -15.11 13.68 16.69
C SER A 55 -16.08 14.87 16.56
N LYS A 56 -15.57 16.06 16.24
CA LYS A 56 -16.40 17.25 16.05
C LYS A 56 -17.20 17.18 14.74
N SER A 57 -16.60 16.62 13.69
CA SER A 57 -17.29 16.33 12.43
C SER A 57 -18.49 15.41 12.65
N GLU A 58 -18.31 14.31 13.40
CA GLU A 58 -19.40 13.39 13.74
C GLU A 58 -20.53 14.09 14.51
N GLN A 59 -20.18 14.90 15.50
CA GLN A 59 -21.18 15.68 16.27
C GLN A 59 -22.02 16.57 15.33
N TYR A 60 -21.40 17.27 14.41
CA TYR A 60 -22.11 18.12 13.46
C TYR A 60 -22.98 17.34 12.47
N PHE A 61 -22.50 16.20 11.94
CA PHE A 61 -23.34 15.34 11.11
C PHE A 61 -24.58 14.85 11.87
N ARG A 62 -24.42 14.40 13.12
CA ARG A 62 -25.55 13.97 13.97
C ARG A 62 -26.52 15.11 14.26
N ARG A 63 -26.02 16.32 14.52
CA ARG A 63 -26.88 17.52 14.68
C ARG A 63 -27.63 17.87 13.41
N SER A 64 -27.01 17.77 12.25
CA SER A 64 -27.71 17.94 10.96
C SER A 64 -28.87 16.94 10.81
N LEU A 65 -28.67 15.67 11.18
CA LEU A 65 -29.69 14.62 11.13
C LEU A 65 -30.77 14.80 12.21
N GLU A 66 -30.47 15.40 13.36
CA GLU A 66 -31.48 15.77 14.35
C GLU A 66 -32.42 16.87 13.81
N CYS A 67 -31.87 17.85 13.09
CA CYS A 67 -32.68 18.91 12.45
C CYS A 67 -33.54 18.37 11.29
N SER A 68 -33.02 17.36 10.53
CA SER A 68 -33.74 16.73 9.42
C SER A 68 -33.28 15.28 9.25
N LYS A 69 -34.14 14.32 9.55
CA LYS A 69 -33.78 12.89 9.62
C LYS A 69 -33.53 12.23 8.26
N LYS A 70 -34.22 12.65 7.21
CA LYS A 70 -34.16 12.01 5.88
C LYS A 70 -33.27 12.81 4.92
N GLN A 71 -31.97 12.80 5.16
CA GLN A 71 -30.97 13.46 4.32
C GLN A 71 -29.97 12.43 3.78
N PRO A 72 -30.23 11.78 2.62
CA PRO A 72 -29.40 10.69 2.11
C PRO A 72 -27.92 11.07 1.98
N VAL A 73 -27.63 12.30 1.56
CA VAL A 73 -26.27 12.83 1.43
C VAL A 73 -25.56 12.92 2.78
N VAL A 74 -26.25 13.44 3.81
CA VAL A 74 -25.66 13.57 5.17
C VAL A 74 -25.45 12.19 5.80
N LEU A 75 -26.44 11.29 5.65
CA LEU A 75 -26.31 9.90 6.11
C LEU A 75 -25.11 9.20 5.46
N SER A 76 -24.94 9.32 4.15
CA SER A 76 -23.81 8.76 3.42
C SER A 76 -22.46 9.39 3.83
N ASN A 77 -22.43 10.72 4.07
CA ASN A 77 -21.23 11.41 4.51
C ASN A 77 -20.82 11.04 5.95
N LEU A 78 -21.79 10.85 6.85
CA LEU A 78 -21.54 10.33 8.20
C LEU A 78 -21.01 8.90 8.12
N ALA A 79 -21.60 8.06 7.28
CA ALA A 79 -21.10 6.71 7.03
C ALA A 79 -19.66 6.71 6.52
N ASN A 80 -19.33 7.59 5.56
CA ASN A 80 -17.95 7.77 5.07
C ASN A 80 -16.97 8.19 6.18
N LEU A 81 -17.41 9.05 7.10
CA LEU A 81 -16.59 9.45 8.26
C LEU A 81 -16.37 8.25 9.20
N LEU A 82 -17.42 7.52 9.54
CA LEU A 82 -17.35 6.34 10.41
C LEU A 82 -16.48 5.23 9.81
N ARG A 83 -16.58 5.01 8.48
CA ARG A 83 -15.67 4.12 7.73
C ARG A 83 -14.22 4.55 7.89
N THR A 84 -13.91 5.84 7.74
CA THR A 84 -12.57 6.39 7.95
C THR A 84 -12.07 6.15 9.39
N MET A 85 -12.98 6.18 10.37
CA MET A 85 -12.67 5.90 11.78
C MET A 85 -12.61 4.38 12.10
N GLY A 86 -12.78 3.49 11.13
CA GLY A 86 -12.81 2.04 11.31
C GLY A 86 -14.08 1.50 11.98
N ARG A 87 -15.12 2.33 12.15
CA ARG A 87 -16.41 1.97 12.77
C ARG A 87 -17.36 1.41 11.70
N PHE A 88 -16.97 0.31 11.08
CA PHE A 88 -17.64 -0.24 9.89
C PHE A 88 -19.10 -0.66 10.15
N GLY A 89 -19.42 -1.22 11.33
CA GLY A 89 -20.79 -1.61 11.67
C GLY A 89 -21.76 -0.42 11.64
N GLU A 90 -21.40 0.67 12.33
CA GLU A 90 -22.19 1.90 12.33
C GLU A 90 -22.24 2.55 10.93
N ALA A 91 -21.12 2.54 10.20
CA ALA A 91 -21.08 3.05 8.83
C ALA A 91 -22.09 2.31 7.94
N ASN A 92 -22.18 0.98 8.07
CA ASN A 92 -23.15 0.16 7.33
C ASN A 92 -24.60 0.55 7.64
N GLU A 93 -24.93 0.77 8.92
CA GLU A 93 -26.29 1.23 9.32
C GLU A 93 -26.65 2.55 8.65
N PHE A 94 -25.74 3.52 8.60
CA PHE A 94 -25.97 4.81 7.97
C PHE A 94 -26.03 4.75 6.44
N TYR A 95 -25.26 3.87 5.79
CA TYR A 95 -25.42 3.63 4.34
C TYR A 95 -26.77 3.01 4.02
N LEU A 96 -27.21 2.03 4.80
CA LEU A 96 -28.54 1.43 4.65
C LEU A 96 -29.65 2.46 4.83
N ALA A 97 -29.54 3.31 5.85
CA ALA A 97 -30.49 4.41 6.09
C ALA A 97 -30.51 5.43 4.93
N ALA A 98 -29.34 5.71 4.31
CA ALA A 98 -29.27 6.57 3.13
C ALA A 98 -29.97 5.94 1.91
N ILE A 99 -29.76 4.65 1.70
CA ILE A 99 -30.40 3.86 0.63
C ILE A 99 -31.90 3.75 0.86
N GLU A 100 -32.36 3.51 2.10
CA GLU A 100 -33.78 3.48 2.45
C GLU A 100 -34.45 4.84 2.22
N ALA A 101 -33.78 5.94 2.60
CA ALA A 101 -34.28 7.30 2.40
C ALA A 101 -34.35 7.68 0.92
N ALA A 102 -33.43 7.19 0.09
CA ALA A 102 -33.41 7.41 -1.35
C ALA A 102 -32.78 6.21 -2.10
N PRO A 103 -33.59 5.20 -2.52
CA PRO A 103 -33.07 4.00 -3.19
C PRO A 103 -32.33 4.28 -4.51
N THR A 104 -32.58 5.43 -5.14
CA THR A 104 -31.90 5.89 -6.36
C THR A 104 -30.65 6.72 -6.09
N PHE A 105 -30.28 6.93 -4.84
CA PHE A 105 -29.06 7.65 -4.48
C PHE A 105 -27.84 6.76 -4.70
N ARG A 106 -27.32 6.78 -5.92
CA ARG A 106 -26.24 5.94 -6.41
C ARG A 106 -25.01 5.93 -5.49
N ASP A 107 -24.61 7.12 -4.99
CA ASP A 107 -23.36 7.26 -4.23
C ASP A 107 -23.38 6.47 -2.90
N ALA A 108 -24.56 6.28 -2.29
CA ALA A 108 -24.66 5.43 -1.10
C ALA A 108 -24.39 3.96 -1.43
N TRP A 109 -24.89 3.47 -2.58
CA TRP A 109 -24.57 2.12 -3.08
C TRP A 109 -23.07 1.96 -3.36
N VAL A 110 -22.47 2.93 -4.08
CA VAL A 110 -21.03 2.92 -4.38
C VAL A 110 -20.21 2.87 -3.10
N ASN A 111 -20.46 3.82 -2.18
CA ASN A 111 -19.67 3.93 -0.95
C ASN A 111 -19.82 2.71 -0.03
N ARG A 112 -21.01 2.13 0.05
CA ARG A 112 -21.25 0.89 0.80
C ARG A 112 -20.53 -0.28 0.15
N GLY A 113 -20.55 -0.40 -1.19
CA GLY A 113 -19.82 -1.40 -1.95
C GLY A 113 -18.30 -1.30 -1.75
N LEU A 114 -17.76 -0.08 -1.80
CA LEU A 114 -16.34 0.15 -1.53
C LEU A 114 -15.97 -0.18 -0.06
N MET A 115 -16.85 0.11 0.90
CA MET A 115 -16.64 -0.30 2.29
C MET A 115 -16.65 -1.81 2.44
N ALA A 116 -17.60 -2.51 1.82
CA ALA A 116 -17.67 -3.96 1.83
C ALA A 116 -16.40 -4.58 1.20
N LYS A 117 -15.88 -3.98 0.12
CA LYS A 117 -14.61 -4.36 -0.50
C LYS A 117 -13.43 -4.21 0.48
N ASP A 118 -13.33 -3.08 1.19
CA ASP A 118 -12.28 -2.89 2.22
C ASP A 118 -12.34 -3.94 3.33
N MET A 119 -13.55 -4.40 3.64
CA MET A 119 -13.80 -5.46 4.63
C MET A 119 -13.65 -6.87 4.06
N LYS A 120 -13.36 -7.00 2.75
CA LYS A 120 -13.31 -8.26 1.99
C LYS A 120 -14.64 -9.04 2.00
N ASP A 121 -15.77 -8.35 2.24
CA ASP A 121 -17.11 -8.89 1.97
C ASP A 121 -17.41 -8.75 0.48
N TRP A 122 -16.86 -9.69 -0.28
CA TRP A 122 -16.88 -9.66 -1.73
C TRP A 122 -18.28 -9.73 -2.32
N ASN A 123 -19.18 -10.51 -1.68
CA ASN A 123 -20.55 -10.68 -2.15
C ASN A 123 -21.35 -9.37 -2.01
N GLU A 124 -21.23 -8.72 -0.86
CA GLU A 124 -21.92 -7.46 -0.62
C GLU A 124 -21.33 -6.34 -1.46
N ALA A 125 -20.00 -6.31 -1.63
CA ALA A 125 -19.32 -5.35 -2.50
C ALA A 125 -19.83 -5.45 -3.95
N GLU A 126 -19.89 -6.68 -4.49
CA GLU A 126 -20.38 -6.94 -5.84
C GLU A 126 -21.86 -6.53 -6.00
N ASN A 127 -22.70 -6.90 -5.04
CA ASN A 127 -24.12 -6.54 -5.03
C ASN A 127 -24.30 -5.02 -5.08
N CYS A 128 -23.66 -4.29 -4.20
CA CYS A 128 -23.78 -2.83 -4.12
C CYS A 128 -23.27 -2.13 -5.39
N LEU A 129 -22.12 -2.53 -5.93
CA LEU A 129 -21.56 -1.95 -7.15
C LEU A 129 -22.45 -2.24 -8.37
N ASN A 130 -23.00 -3.45 -8.47
CA ASN A 130 -23.96 -3.79 -9.52
C ASN A 130 -25.26 -2.98 -9.42
N GLN A 131 -25.78 -2.72 -8.20
CA GLN A 131 -26.94 -1.83 -8.03
C GLN A 131 -26.61 -0.39 -8.45
N ALA A 132 -25.43 0.11 -8.13
CA ALA A 132 -24.99 1.43 -8.58
C ALA A 132 -24.93 1.52 -10.11
N LEU A 133 -24.40 0.51 -10.81
CA LEU A 133 -24.34 0.45 -12.27
C LEU A 133 -25.72 0.34 -12.94
N LYS A 134 -26.69 -0.31 -12.29
CA LYS A 134 -28.09 -0.32 -12.78
C LYS A 134 -28.74 1.06 -12.73
N LEU A 135 -28.40 1.85 -11.70
CA LEU A 135 -28.93 3.22 -11.57
C LEU A 135 -28.30 4.16 -12.59
N GLN A 136 -26.99 4.06 -12.77
CA GLN A 136 -26.25 4.87 -13.74
C GLN A 136 -24.97 4.16 -14.13
N LYS A 137 -24.73 4.00 -15.42
CA LYS A 137 -23.46 3.54 -15.97
C LYS A 137 -22.37 4.57 -15.63
N ASP A 138 -21.25 4.09 -15.12
CA ASP A 138 -20.14 4.93 -14.69
C ASP A 138 -18.82 4.14 -14.79
N PRO A 139 -17.80 4.64 -15.51
CA PRO A 139 -16.55 3.91 -15.72
C PRO A 139 -15.78 3.66 -14.41
N GLY A 140 -15.87 4.57 -13.42
CA GLY A 140 -15.23 4.38 -12.12
C GLY A 140 -15.85 3.24 -11.32
N VAL A 141 -17.18 3.09 -11.37
CA VAL A 141 -17.89 1.98 -10.71
C VAL A 141 -17.61 0.65 -11.43
N PHE A 142 -17.52 0.65 -12.77
CA PHE A 142 -17.07 -0.52 -13.51
C PHE A 142 -15.65 -0.92 -13.10
N SER A 143 -14.73 0.04 -13.05
CA SER A 143 -13.33 -0.22 -12.63
C SER A 143 -13.26 -0.80 -11.21
N ALA A 144 -14.07 -0.29 -10.28
CA ALA A 144 -14.15 -0.83 -8.91
C ALA A 144 -14.66 -2.29 -8.90
N LEU A 145 -15.63 -2.63 -9.73
CA LEU A 145 -16.16 -3.99 -9.88
C LEU A 145 -15.13 -4.93 -10.52
N LEU A 146 -14.42 -4.48 -11.55
CA LEU A 146 -13.36 -5.25 -12.21
C LEU A 146 -12.19 -5.50 -11.25
N GLN A 147 -11.81 -4.49 -10.47
CA GLN A 147 -10.80 -4.65 -9.43
C GLN A 147 -11.21 -5.66 -8.36
N LEU A 148 -12.48 -5.68 -7.95
CA LEU A 148 -13.04 -6.69 -7.04
C LEU A 148 -12.90 -8.11 -7.62
N HIS A 149 -13.15 -8.30 -8.91
CA HIS A 149 -13.00 -9.61 -9.54
C HIS A 149 -11.53 -10.04 -9.65
N ILE A 150 -10.58 -9.11 -9.79
CA ILE A 150 -9.15 -9.40 -9.66
C ILE A 150 -8.83 -9.89 -8.24
N GLU A 151 -9.24 -9.14 -7.22
CA GLU A 151 -8.94 -9.45 -5.81
C GLU A 151 -9.57 -10.78 -5.36
N THR A 152 -10.68 -11.18 -5.98
CA THR A 152 -11.34 -12.48 -5.69
C THR A 152 -10.87 -13.62 -6.61
N GLY A 153 -9.97 -13.35 -7.55
CA GLY A 153 -9.53 -14.36 -8.54
C GLY A 153 -10.63 -14.87 -9.46
N ASN A 154 -11.76 -14.14 -9.60
CA ASN A 154 -12.88 -14.56 -10.42
C ASN A 154 -12.69 -14.14 -11.88
N ASN A 155 -11.81 -14.85 -12.58
CA ASN A 155 -11.42 -14.53 -13.96
C ASN A 155 -12.58 -14.59 -14.94
N GLU A 156 -13.55 -15.49 -14.75
CA GLU A 156 -14.73 -15.58 -15.65
C GLU A 156 -15.58 -14.30 -15.59
N ARG A 157 -15.88 -13.83 -14.37
CA ARG A 157 -16.60 -12.57 -14.18
C ARG A 157 -15.78 -11.35 -14.60
N LEU A 158 -14.47 -11.37 -14.31
CA LEU A 158 -13.57 -10.31 -14.77
C LEU A 158 -13.62 -10.15 -16.29
N ILE A 159 -13.51 -11.25 -17.04
CA ILE A 159 -13.56 -11.22 -18.51
C ILE A 159 -14.94 -10.74 -19.00
N SER A 160 -16.03 -11.31 -18.49
CA SER A 160 -17.38 -10.96 -18.94
C SER A 160 -17.75 -9.50 -18.65
N GLN A 161 -17.41 -8.99 -17.47
CA GLN A 161 -17.65 -7.59 -17.10
C GLN A 161 -16.72 -6.62 -17.85
N SER A 162 -15.50 -7.05 -18.16
CA SER A 162 -14.58 -6.24 -18.98
C SER A 162 -15.09 -6.05 -20.41
N VAL A 163 -15.70 -7.08 -20.99
CA VAL A 163 -16.37 -6.97 -22.31
C VAL A 163 -17.56 -6.00 -22.23
N ALA A 164 -18.40 -6.12 -21.20
CA ALA A 164 -19.50 -5.19 -20.99
C ALA A 164 -19.02 -3.73 -20.80
N PHE A 165 -17.86 -3.53 -20.17
CA PHE A 165 -17.23 -2.22 -20.05
C PHE A 165 -16.75 -1.69 -21.41
N GLN A 166 -16.13 -2.53 -22.25
CA GLN A 166 -15.70 -2.14 -23.60
C GLN A 166 -16.90 -1.78 -24.51
N ASP A 167 -18.02 -2.49 -24.39
CA ASP A 167 -19.23 -2.19 -25.14
C ASP A 167 -19.80 -0.82 -24.79
N GLU A 168 -19.74 -0.41 -23.53
CA GLU A 168 -20.23 0.88 -23.04
C GLU A 168 -19.21 2.02 -23.28
N TYR A 169 -17.92 1.73 -23.15
CA TYR A 169 -16.82 2.71 -23.20
C TYR A 169 -15.66 2.20 -24.07
N PRO A 170 -15.85 2.06 -25.40
CA PRO A 170 -14.88 1.41 -26.28
C PRO A 170 -13.53 2.16 -26.42
N SER A 171 -13.47 3.45 -26.10
CA SER A 171 -12.25 4.24 -26.18
C SER A 171 -11.44 4.24 -24.87
N LEU A 172 -11.97 3.66 -23.78
CA LEU A 172 -11.24 3.56 -22.51
C LEU A 172 -10.39 2.28 -22.47
N SER A 173 -9.14 2.45 -22.10
CA SER A 173 -8.14 1.35 -22.04
C SER A 173 -8.44 0.31 -20.97
N GLU A 174 -9.09 0.69 -19.87
CA GLU A 174 -9.35 -0.14 -18.69
C GLU A 174 -10.08 -1.45 -19.04
N GLY A 175 -11.12 -1.40 -19.88
CA GLY A 175 -11.87 -2.59 -20.27
C GLY A 175 -11.00 -3.66 -20.93
N TYR A 176 -10.09 -3.25 -21.80
CA TYR A 176 -9.15 -4.16 -22.48
C TYR A 176 -8.07 -4.67 -21.55
N ILE A 177 -7.54 -3.80 -20.68
CA ILE A 177 -6.52 -4.15 -19.69
C ILE A 177 -7.05 -5.21 -18.71
N TYR A 178 -8.24 -5.00 -18.16
CA TYR A 178 -8.86 -5.94 -17.25
C TYR A 178 -9.22 -7.27 -17.91
N GLN A 179 -9.68 -7.25 -19.17
CA GLN A 179 -9.92 -8.48 -19.94
C GLN A 179 -8.62 -9.25 -20.14
N ALA A 180 -7.54 -8.58 -20.52
CA ALA A 180 -6.24 -9.20 -20.70
C ALA A 180 -5.72 -9.80 -19.37
N LYS A 181 -5.88 -9.11 -18.25
CA LYS A 181 -5.53 -9.65 -16.92
C LYS A 181 -6.32 -10.91 -16.57
N GLY A 182 -7.61 -10.95 -16.86
CA GLY A 182 -8.44 -12.14 -16.66
C GLY A 182 -8.05 -13.32 -17.54
N LEU A 183 -7.59 -13.06 -18.77
CA LEU A 183 -7.13 -14.10 -19.70
C LEU A 183 -5.73 -14.62 -19.42
N LYS A 184 -4.86 -13.80 -18.81
CA LYS A 184 -3.40 -14.04 -18.74
C LYS A 184 -3.04 -15.42 -18.22
N LYS A 185 -3.75 -15.94 -17.22
CA LYS A 185 -3.45 -17.22 -16.58
C LYS A 185 -3.72 -18.42 -17.50
N ASP A 186 -4.86 -18.43 -18.18
CA ASP A 186 -5.36 -19.59 -18.90
C ASP A 186 -5.18 -19.46 -20.43
N ASN A 187 -5.03 -18.25 -20.94
CA ASN A 187 -4.91 -17.94 -22.36
C ASN A 187 -4.01 -16.72 -22.60
N ASN A 188 -2.72 -16.91 -22.40
CA ASN A 188 -1.71 -15.85 -22.54
C ASN A 188 -1.74 -15.21 -23.94
N ARG A 189 -1.92 -16.01 -25.01
CA ARG A 189 -2.05 -15.52 -26.39
C ARG A 189 -3.32 -14.66 -26.56
N GLY A 190 -4.43 -15.07 -25.96
CA GLY A 190 -5.67 -14.29 -25.97
C GLY A 190 -5.51 -12.95 -25.28
N ALA A 191 -4.82 -12.90 -24.15
CA ALA A 191 -4.51 -11.67 -23.43
C ALA A 191 -3.72 -10.69 -24.31
N GLN A 192 -2.65 -11.17 -24.96
CA GLN A 192 -1.85 -10.36 -25.90
C GLN A 192 -2.71 -9.83 -27.04
N MET A 193 -3.51 -10.68 -27.70
CA MET A 193 -4.36 -10.28 -28.82
C MET A 193 -5.40 -9.21 -28.42
N VAL A 194 -5.95 -9.26 -27.20
CA VAL A 194 -6.85 -8.22 -26.68
C VAL A 194 -6.14 -6.88 -26.60
N LEU A 195 -4.94 -6.84 -25.99
CA LEU A 195 -4.15 -5.62 -25.85
C LEU A 195 -3.73 -5.07 -27.24
N GLU A 196 -3.24 -5.92 -28.14
CA GLU A 196 -2.89 -5.51 -29.51
C GLU A 196 -4.09 -4.92 -30.24
N SER A 197 -5.27 -5.53 -30.11
CA SER A 197 -6.50 -5.02 -30.73
C SER A 197 -6.94 -3.66 -30.18
N ALA A 198 -6.62 -3.37 -28.92
CA ALA A 198 -6.97 -2.13 -28.27
C ALA A 198 -6.18 -0.93 -28.81
N LEU A 199 -4.96 -1.12 -29.31
CA LEU A 199 -4.09 -0.03 -29.80
C LEU A 199 -4.74 0.86 -30.88
N SER A 200 -5.69 0.33 -31.64
CA SER A 200 -6.42 1.08 -32.67
C SER A 200 -7.76 1.67 -32.19
N LYS A 201 -8.17 1.38 -30.96
CA LYS A 201 -9.52 1.71 -30.45
C LYS A 201 -9.50 2.74 -29.32
N VAL A 202 -8.44 2.71 -28.50
CA VAL A 202 -8.40 3.51 -27.27
C VAL A 202 -7.74 4.87 -27.50
N ASP A 203 -8.14 5.84 -26.68
CA ASP A 203 -7.56 7.18 -26.67
C ASP A 203 -6.17 7.15 -25.99
N ASP A 204 -6.03 6.41 -24.88
CA ASP A 204 -4.77 6.24 -24.14
C ASP A 204 -3.98 5.03 -24.63
N ARG A 205 -3.30 5.18 -25.77
CA ARG A 205 -2.43 4.14 -26.33
C ARG A 205 -1.23 3.85 -25.42
N GLY A 206 -0.71 4.86 -24.74
CA GLY A 206 0.45 4.71 -23.86
C GLY A 206 0.22 3.68 -22.77
N ARG A 207 -0.99 3.64 -22.21
CA ARG A 207 -1.36 2.65 -21.21
C ARG A 207 -1.40 1.21 -21.76
N ILE A 208 -1.90 1.02 -22.96
CA ILE A 208 -1.91 -0.31 -23.62
C ILE A 208 -0.50 -0.77 -23.97
N GLU A 209 0.32 0.13 -24.50
CA GLU A 209 1.74 -0.16 -24.79
C GLU A 209 2.50 -0.56 -23.50
N TYR A 210 2.21 0.11 -22.38
CA TYR A 210 2.77 -0.25 -21.09
C TYR A 210 2.35 -1.67 -20.65
N GLU A 211 1.07 -2.03 -20.76
CA GLU A 211 0.59 -3.37 -20.39
C GLU A 211 1.19 -4.47 -21.32
N LEU A 212 1.39 -4.18 -22.60
CA LEU A 212 2.14 -5.06 -23.50
C LEU A 212 3.62 -5.18 -23.09
N GLY A 213 4.22 -4.09 -22.68
CA GLY A 213 5.57 -4.06 -22.11
C GLY A 213 5.69 -4.94 -20.87
N LEU A 214 4.75 -4.83 -19.93
CA LEU A 214 4.68 -5.69 -18.74
C LEU A 214 4.46 -7.16 -19.12
N PHE A 215 3.56 -7.42 -20.08
CA PHE A 215 3.30 -8.78 -20.55
C PHE A 215 4.59 -9.47 -21.02
N HIS A 216 5.39 -8.77 -21.82
CA HIS A 216 6.65 -9.29 -22.33
C HIS A 216 7.77 -9.29 -21.29
N TYR A 217 7.76 -8.37 -20.35
CA TYR A 217 8.68 -8.36 -19.20
C TYR A 217 8.47 -9.60 -18.32
N ASP A 218 7.21 -9.92 -18.00
CA ASP A 218 6.84 -11.09 -17.19
C ASP A 218 7.11 -12.45 -17.89
N THR A 219 7.30 -12.43 -19.21
CA THR A 219 7.66 -13.62 -20.02
C THR A 219 9.12 -13.61 -20.48
N ASP A 220 9.99 -12.84 -19.80
CA ASP A 220 11.42 -12.71 -20.06
C ASP A 220 11.79 -12.30 -21.51
N SER A 221 10.81 -11.76 -22.25
CA SER A 221 11.00 -11.25 -23.61
C SER A 221 11.46 -9.80 -23.59
N PHE A 222 12.62 -9.54 -22.94
CA PHE A 222 13.09 -8.20 -22.58
C PHE A 222 13.26 -7.23 -23.77
N ASP A 223 13.71 -7.70 -24.93
CA ASP A 223 13.82 -6.87 -26.14
C ASP A 223 12.46 -6.39 -26.65
N ILE A 224 11.41 -7.22 -26.49
CA ILE A 224 10.05 -6.85 -26.89
C ILE A 224 9.45 -5.94 -25.83
N ALA A 225 9.65 -6.27 -24.54
CA ALA A 225 9.22 -5.44 -23.41
C ALA A 225 9.77 -4.02 -23.54
N GLU A 226 11.06 -3.87 -23.80
CA GLU A 226 11.71 -2.58 -23.99
C GLU A 226 11.06 -1.76 -25.11
N ARG A 227 10.78 -2.38 -26.27
CA ARG A 227 10.14 -1.68 -27.40
C ARG A 227 8.76 -1.12 -27.01
N HIS A 228 7.94 -1.93 -26.36
CA HIS A 228 6.61 -1.50 -25.91
C HIS A 228 6.68 -0.42 -24.81
N LEU A 229 7.59 -0.56 -23.85
CA LEU A 229 7.79 0.45 -22.80
C LEU A 229 8.26 1.80 -23.39
N LEU A 230 9.15 1.77 -24.38
CA LEU A 230 9.57 2.98 -25.10
C LEU A 230 8.41 3.60 -25.91
N SER A 231 7.58 2.77 -26.57
CA SER A 231 6.37 3.23 -27.26
C SER A 231 5.36 3.86 -26.30
N ALA A 232 5.20 3.27 -25.11
CA ALA A 232 4.37 3.83 -24.05
C ALA A 232 4.83 5.23 -23.63
N LEU A 233 6.14 5.42 -23.46
CA LEU A 233 6.75 6.69 -23.07
C LEU A 233 6.79 7.72 -24.22
N GLU A 234 6.78 7.27 -25.46
CA GLU A 234 6.60 8.17 -26.62
C GLU A 234 5.19 8.76 -26.64
N ALA A 235 4.18 7.94 -26.40
CA ALA A 235 2.77 8.34 -26.35
C ALA A 235 2.44 9.14 -25.08
N SER A 236 2.97 8.74 -23.94
CA SER A 236 2.69 9.30 -22.61
C SER A 236 3.99 9.51 -21.82
N PRO A 237 4.71 10.63 -22.06
CA PRO A 237 6.05 10.87 -21.47
C PRO A 237 6.08 10.94 -19.93
N GLU A 238 4.95 11.15 -19.29
CA GLU A 238 4.80 11.17 -17.82
C GLU A 238 4.18 9.88 -17.26
N LEU A 239 4.19 8.78 -18.00
CA LEU A 239 3.72 7.48 -17.51
C LEU A 239 4.79 6.85 -16.60
N MET A 240 4.71 7.18 -15.29
CA MET A 240 5.74 6.80 -14.30
C MET A 240 5.94 5.30 -14.19
N ASP A 241 4.87 4.52 -14.33
CA ASP A 241 4.96 3.05 -14.28
C ASP A 241 5.84 2.49 -15.41
N ALA A 242 5.73 3.05 -16.63
CA ALA A 242 6.58 2.65 -17.74
C ALA A 242 8.05 3.04 -17.52
N HIS A 243 8.32 4.22 -16.97
CA HIS A 243 9.68 4.61 -16.59
C HIS A 243 10.27 3.67 -15.56
N ARG A 244 9.52 3.35 -14.49
CA ARG A 244 9.99 2.46 -13.41
C ARG A 244 10.29 1.07 -13.95
N THR A 245 9.36 0.46 -14.69
CA THR A 245 9.56 -0.87 -15.25
C THR A 245 10.75 -0.92 -16.22
N LEU A 246 10.90 0.08 -17.09
CA LEU A 246 12.00 0.15 -18.03
C LEU A 246 13.36 0.32 -17.32
N ASN A 247 13.41 1.15 -16.29
CA ASN A 247 14.65 1.35 -15.52
C ASN A 247 14.95 0.15 -14.61
N GLU A 248 13.94 -0.55 -14.09
CA GLU A 248 14.11 -1.84 -13.42
C GLU A 248 14.73 -2.87 -14.36
N LEU A 249 14.20 -3.01 -15.59
CA LEU A 249 14.75 -3.86 -16.63
C LEU A 249 16.22 -3.52 -16.93
N TYR A 250 16.53 -2.24 -17.12
CA TYR A 250 17.89 -1.79 -17.38
C TYR A 250 18.84 -2.03 -16.21
N PHE A 251 18.37 -1.84 -14.98
CA PHE A 251 19.16 -2.12 -13.78
C PHE A 251 19.47 -3.60 -13.62
N GLN A 252 18.45 -4.46 -13.78
CA GLN A 252 18.57 -5.92 -13.65
C GLN A 252 19.44 -6.55 -14.73
N THR A 253 19.47 -5.96 -15.93
CA THR A 253 20.28 -6.40 -17.07
C THR A 253 21.62 -5.67 -17.21
N GLU A 254 21.98 -4.82 -16.24
CA GLU A 254 23.20 -3.99 -16.27
C GLU A 254 23.34 -3.13 -17.53
N ASN A 255 22.19 -2.68 -18.07
CA ASN A 255 22.15 -1.89 -19.29
C ASN A 255 22.57 -0.44 -19.02
N ASN A 256 23.47 0.09 -19.85
CA ASN A 256 23.97 1.46 -19.74
C ASN A 256 22.93 2.55 -20.04
N ARG A 257 21.72 2.17 -20.47
CA ARG A 257 20.57 3.08 -20.68
C ARG A 257 19.75 3.36 -19.41
N PHE A 258 20.17 2.82 -18.25
CA PHE A 258 19.55 3.15 -16.97
C PHE A 258 19.37 4.66 -16.82
N LEU A 259 18.20 5.12 -16.41
CA LEU A 259 17.75 6.52 -16.28
C LEU A 259 17.59 7.32 -17.59
N ARG A 260 17.96 6.77 -18.75
CA ARG A 260 17.88 7.49 -20.02
C ARG A 260 16.44 7.89 -20.36
N SER A 261 15.47 7.05 -20.07
CA SER A 261 14.05 7.33 -20.33
C SER A 261 13.56 8.61 -19.65
N TYR A 262 13.99 8.86 -18.41
CA TYR A 262 13.68 10.10 -17.71
C TYR A 262 14.35 11.31 -18.38
N SER A 263 15.61 11.18 -18.76
CA SER A 263 16.33 12.27 -19.44
C SER A 263 15.70 12.63 -20.77
N ASP A 264 15.28 11.64 -21.56
CA ASP A 264 14.61 11.84 -22.85
C ASP A 264 13.21 12.49 -22.67
N ALA A 265 12.46 12.11 -21.63
CA ALA A 265 11.18 12.75 -21.29
C ALA A 265 11.36 14.19 -20.78
N LEU A 266 12.35 14.45 -19.93
CA LEU A 266 12.67 15.79 -19.43
C LEU A 266 13.19 16.73 -20.52
N ALA A 267 13.79 16.22 -21.59
CA ALA A 267 14.11 17.03 -22.76
C ALA A 267 12.85 17.58 -23.45
N LYS A 268 11.71 16.88 -23.37
CA LYS A 268 10.41 17.31 -23.89
C LYS A 268 9.62 18.17 -22.89
N ILE A 269 9.70 17.83 -21.60
CA ILE A 269 8.95 18.48 -20.50
C ILE A 269 9.92 18.86 -19.37
N PRO A 270 10.76 19.89 -19.55
CA PRO A 270 11.87 20.20 -18.62
C PRO A 270 11.45 20.57 -17.20
N SER A 271 10.20 21.00 -16.99
CA SER A 271 9.66 21.42 -15.69
C SER A 271 8.70 20.41 -15.07
N SER A 272 8.65 19.19 -15.60
CA SER A 272 7.81 18.14 -14.99
C SER A 272 8.37 17.71 -13.63
N GLU A 273 7.70 18.14 -12.59
CA GLU A 273 8.04 17.80 -11.20
C GLU A 273 8.05 16.30 -10.98
N ILE A 274 7.04 15.59 -11.52
CA ILE A 274 6.88 14.14 -11.32
C ILE A 274 8.02 13.36 -11.97
N LEU A 275 8.47 13.75 -13.17
CA LEU A 275 9.61 13.12 -13.84
C LEU A 275 10.90 13.35 -13.06
N ILE A 276 11.16 14.58 -12.63
CA ILE A 276 12.37 14.93 -11.88
C ILE A 276 12.43 14.18 -10.55
N HIS A 277 11.30 14.16 -9.82
CA HIS A 277 11.20 13.46 -8.53
C HIS A 277 11.46 11.95 -8.69
N ASN A 278 10.82 11.30 -9.66
CA ASN A 278 11.00 9.86 -9.89
C ASN A 278 12.39 9.53 -10.45
N MET A 279 12.98 10.38 -11.29
CA MET A 279 14.36 10.24 -11.74
C MET A 279 15.32 10.25 -10.55
N ALA A 280 15.19 11.24 -9.65
CA ALA A 280 16.04 11.32 -8.46
C ALA A 280 15.84 10.13 -7.51
N ALA A 281 14.62 9.64 -7.36
CA ALA A 281 14.35 8.41 -6.59
C ALA A 281 15.07 7.22 -7.21
N SER A 282 14.98 7.03 -8.53
CA SER A 282 15.66 5.94 -9.25
C SER A 282 17.20 6.08 -9.20
N GLU A 283 17.74 7.31 -9.30
CA GLU A 283 19.17 7.57 -9.09
C GLU A 283 19.62 7.10 -7.70
N ALA A 284 18.87 7.49 -6.66
CA ALA A 284 19.19 7.12 -5.27
C ALA A 284 19.11 5.60 -5.02
N SER A 285 18.12 4.93 -5.61
CA SER A 285 17.96 3.47 -5.50
C SER A 285 19.03 2.72 -6.28
N GLY A 286 19.48 3.28 -7.40
CA GLY A 286 20.62 2.79 -8.19
C GLY A 286 21.99 3.01 -7.55
N GLY A 287 22.05 3.65 -6.36
CA GLY A 287 23.31 3.94 -5.63
C GLY A 287 23.94 5.30 -5.95
N HIS A 288 23.26 6.15 -6.73
CA HIS A 288 23.76 7.47 -7.15
C HIS A 288 23.19 8.61 -6.29
N LEU A 289 23.33 8.50 -4.96
CA LEU A 289 22.69 9.41 -4.00
C LEU A 289 23.10 10.88 -4.17
N ASP A 290 24.38 11.17 -4.43
CA ASP A 290 24.85 12.55 -4.64
C ASP A 290 24.28 13.17 -5.91
N GLN A 291 24.13 12.37 -6.96
CA GLN A 291 23.50 12.80 -8.21
C GLN A 291 22.01 13.11 -7.98
N ALA A 292 21.29 12.24 -7.28
CA ALA A 292 19.88 12.46 -6.92
C ALA A 292 19.67 13.79 -6.16
N VAL A 293 20.55 14.09 -5.21
CA VAL A 293 20.55 15.39 -4.49
C VAL A 293 20.79 16.54 -5.45
N ALA A 294 21.75 16.42 -6.37
CA ALA A 294 22.05 17.45 -7.36
C ALA A 294 20.86 17.68 -8.31
N THR A 295 20.22 16.61 -8.77
CA THR A 295 19.00 16.64 -9.60
C THR A 295 17.88 17.44 -8.93
N LEU A 296 17.54 17.14 -7.67
CA LEU A 296 16.49 17.88 -6.95
C LEU A 296 16.87 19.32 -6.60
N LYS A 297 18.13 19.59 -6.25
CA LYS A 297 18.61 20.97 -6.04
C LYS A 297 18.52 21.81 -7.32
N GLY A 298 18.85 21.21 -8.47
CA GLY A 298 18.72 21.85 -9.78
C GLY A 298 17.26 22.17 -10.12
N ALA A 299 16.36 21.23 -9.89
CA ALA A 299 14.92 21.41 -10.09
C ALA A 299 14.33 22.52 -9.21
N ILE A 300 14.64 22.52 -7.92
CA ILE A 300 14.19 23.56 -6.98
C ILE A 300 14.68 24.96 -7.42
N LYS A 301 15.90 25.05 -7.95
CA LYS A 301 16.41 26.32 -8.48
C LYS A 301 15.65 26.81 -9.72
N GLN A 302 15.16 25.86 -10.54
CA GLN A 302 14.47 26.16 -11.80
C GLN A 302 12.98 26.45 -11.62
N ILE A 303 12.26 25.60 -10.88
CA ILE A 303 10.80 25.64 -10.77
C ILE A 303 10.30 26.00 -9.36
N GLY A 304 11.20 26.21 -8.41
CA GLY A 304 10.87 26.56 -7.03
C GLY A 304 10.64 25.36 -6.12
N HIS A 305 10.37 25.67 -4.86
CA HIS A 305 10.02 24.67 -3.86
C HIS A 305 8.56 24.25 -3.99
N THR A 306 8.34 23.02 -4.40
CA THR A 306 7.04 22.36 -4.28
C THR A 306 7.06 21.39 -3.09
N PRO A 307 5.90 20.88 -2.63
CA PRO A 307 5.85 19.90 -1.55
C PRO A 307 6.68 18.65 -1.86
N TYR A 308 6.55 18.09 -3.06
CA TYR A 308 7.23 16.84 -3.44
C TYR A 308 8.74 17.02 -3.67
N LEU A 309 9.18 18.11 -4.31
CA LEU A 309 10.61 18.38 -4.49
C LEU A 309 11.31 18.68 -3.16
N SER A 310 10.65 19.46 -2.30
CA SER A 310 11.18 19.76 -0.96
C SER A 310 11.27 18.50 -0.11
N HIS A 311 10.22 17.68 -0.09
CA HIS A 311 10.22 16.39 0.60
C HIS A 311 11.28 15.45 0.05
N GLY A 312 11.33 15.26 -1.29
CA GLY A 312 12.31 14.37 -1.93
C GLY A 312 13.74 14.75 -1.59
N LEU A 313 14.09 16.05 -1.69
CA LEU A 313 15.42 16.54 -1.31
C LEU A 313 15.70 16.32 0.18
N GLY A 314 14.75 16.63 1.07
CA GLY A 314 14.89 16.41 2.50
C GLY A 314 15.11 14.93 2.84
N SER A 315 14.36 14.03 2.21
CA SER A 315 14.52 12.57 2.40
C SER A 315 15.89 12.06 1.93
N LEU A 316 16.40 12.56 0.79
CA LEU A 316 17.73 12.20 0.31
C LEU A 316 18.85 12.75 1.21
N MET A 317 18.72 13.99 1.72
CA MET A 317 19.66 14.56 2.68
C MET A 317 19.63 13.78 4.00
N ALA A 318 18.46 13.39 4.47
CA ALA A 318 18.34 12.53 5.64
C ALA A 318 19.02 11.17 5.44
N ARG A 319 18.92 10.56 4.25
CA ARG A 319 19.65 9.32 3.91
C ARG A 319 21.17 9.51 3.93
N LYS A 320 21.66 10.70 3.62
CA LYS A 320 23.10 11.07 3.73
C LYS A 320 23.55 11.35 5.17
N GLY A 321 22.62 11.42 6.13
CA GLY A 321 22.90 11.82 7.51
C GLY A 321 22.90 13.33 7.74
N GLU A 322 22.55 14.15 6.74
CA GLU A 322 22.46 15.61 6.80
C GLU A 322 21.10 16.02 7.40
N LEU A 323 20.85 15.69 8.69
CA LEU A 323 19.52 15.77 9.29
C LEU A 323 19.06 17.20 9.54
N GLU A 324 19.96 18.10 9.95
CA GLU A 324 19.67 19.50 10.21
C GLU A 324 19.26 20.25 8.92
N GLU A 325 19.88 19.92 7.79
CA GLU A 325 19.53 20.48 6.47
C GLU A 325 18.25 19.84 5.89
N ALA A 326 17.99 18.57 6.20
CA ALA A 326 16.76 17.87 5.79
C ALA A 326 15.51 18.45 6.47
N LEU A 327 15.61 18.83 7.74
CA LEU A 327 14.50 19.24 8.58
C LEU A 327 13.66 20.38 7.99
N PRO A 328 14.21 21.56 7.60
CA PRO A 328 13.43 22.66 7.05
C PRO A 328 12.77 22.32 5.70
N LEU A 329 13.32 21.37 4.95
CA LEU A 329 12.75 20.92 3.68
C LEU A 329 11.53 20.04 3.90
N ILE A 330 11.59 19.10 4.84
CA ILE A 330 10.46 18.25 5.21
C ILE A 330 9.37 19.08 5.89
N ASP A 331 9.73 20.03 6.78
CA ASP A 331 8.75 20.93 7.42
C ASP A 331 8.00 21.74 6.37
N LYS A 332 8.71 22.33 5.39
CA LYS A 332 8.10 23.08 4.30
C LYS A 332 7.12 22.25 3.46
N ALA A 333 7.47 20.99 3.18
CA ALA A 333 6.59 20.07 2.45
C ALA A 333 5.34 19.74 3.27
N LEU A 334 5.52 19.49 4.57
CA LEU A 334 4.45 19.13 5.49
C LEU A 334 3.49 20.30 5.75
N ASP A 335 3.98 21.54 5.80
CA ASP A 335 3.15 22.75 5.92
C ASP A 335 2.25 22.94 4.71
N GLN A 336 2.75 22.63 3.51
CA GLN A 336 1.98 22.74 2.27
C GLN A 336 1.01 21.57 2.04
N ASN A 337 1.32 20.38 2.56
CA ASN A 337 0.47 19.20 2.48
C ASN A 337 0.39 18.47 3.82
N PRO A 338 -0.35 19.02 4.80
CA PRO A 338 -0.33 18.56 6.19
C PRO A 338 -0.99 17.18 6.41
N THR A 339 -1.70 16.65 5.44
CA THR A 339 -2.35 15.33 5.51
C THR A 339 -1.60 14.22 4.77
N ASN A 340 -0.49 14.53 4.13
CA ASN A 340 0.34 13.53 3.46
C ASN A 340 1.03 12.65 4.50
N LEU A 341 0.61 11.37 4.58
CA LEU A 341 1.14 10.42 5.56
C LEU A 341 2.66 10.25 5.44
N ARG A 342 3.20 10.17 4.22
CA ARG A 342 4.64 10.01 4.02
C ARG A 342 5.43 11.19 4.59
N PHE A 343 4.96 12.42 4.36
CA PHE A 343 5.61 13.61 4.91
C PHE A 343 5.59 13.63 6.43
N ILE A 344 4.45 13.22 7.03
CA ILE A 344 4.30 13.10 8.49
C ILE A 344 5.30 12.07 9.05
N LEU A 345 5.41 10.90 8.43
CA LEU A 345 6.27 9.82 8.90
C LEU A 345 7.75 10.16 8.71
N ASP A 346 8.14 10.77 7.61
CA ASP A 346 9.52 11.18 7.39
C ASP A 346 9.93 12.30 8.35
N ARG A 347 8.99 13.22 8.67
CA ARG A 347 9.21 14.24 9.70
C ARG A 347 9.40 13.61 11.09
N ALA A 348 8.57 12.61 11.44
CA ALA A 348 8.73 11.86 12.69
C ALA A 348 10.05 11.08 12.73
N SER A 349 10.44 10.46 11.61
CA SER A 349 11.74 9.77 11.47
C SER A 349 12.92 10.71 11.76
N LEU A 350 12.90 11.94 11.24
CA LEU A 350 13.93 12.94 11.52
C LEU A 350 14.00 13.26 13.03
N ASP A 351 12.87 13.55 13.69
CA ASP A 351 12.87 13.83 15.11
C ASP A 351 13.42 12.65 15.93
N ILE A 352 13.03 11.43 15.59
CA ILE A 352 13.54 10.22 16.25
C ILE A 352 15.06 10.13 16.09
N ARG A 353 15.60 10.29 14.88
CA ARG A 353 17.03 10.22 14.57
C ARG A 353 17.84 11.34 15.23
N MET A 354 17.25 12.53 15.39
CA MET A 354 17.85 13.67 16.09
C MET A 354 17.75 13.57 17.61
N GLY A 355 17.17 12.48 18.15
CA GLY A 355 17.00 12.28 19.60
C GLY A 355 15.82 13.02 20.21
N HIS A 356 14.90 13.56 19.40
CA HIS A 356 13.74 14.34 19.82
C HIS A 356 12.45 13.50 19.83
N ALA A 357 12.51 12.27 20.30
CA ALA A 357 11.38 11.35 20.30
C ALA A 357 10.12 11.90 21.03
N GLU A 358 10.31 12.83 21.99
CA GLU A 358 9.21 13.49 22.69
C GLU A 358 8.36 14.41 21.79
N LYS A 359 8.92 14.93 20.70
CA LYS A 359 8.22 15.81 19.76
C LYS A 359 7.32 15.02 18.78
N CYS A 360 7.56 13.72 18.63
CA CYS A 360 6.90 12.90 17.60
C CYS A 360 5.45 12.57 17.92
N GLN A 361 5.00 12.67 19.20
CA GLN A 361 3.68 12.14 19.60
C GLN A 361 2.51 12.76 18.82
N SER A 362 2.57 14.05 18.52
CA SER A 362 1.53 14.73 17.73
C SER A 362 1.52 14.26 16.26
N LEU A 363 2.70 14.04 15.68
CA LEU A 363 2.85 13.52 14.32
C LEU A 363 2.30 12.09 14.21
N ILE A 364 2.68 11.21 15.15
CA ILE A 364 2.20 9.83 15.19
C ILE A 364 0.68 9.78 15.41
N SER A 365 0.14 10.60 16.33
CA SER A 365 -1.31 10.68 16.54
C SER A 365 -2.04 11.10 15.26
N ARG A 366 -1.49 12.07 14.53
CA ARG A 366 -2.04 12.53 13.25
C ARG A 366 -1.94 11.46 12.16
N ALA A 367 -0.82 10.74 12.07
CA ALA A 367 -0.66 9.62 11.15
C ALA A 367 -1.67 8.49 11.41
N LEU A 368 -1.91 8.15 12.69
CA LEU A 368 -2.91 7.15 13.10
C LEU A 368 -4.35 7.60 12.82
N LEU A 369 -4.65 8.91 12.86
CA LEU A 369 -5.96 9.43 12.43
C LEU A 369 -6.18 9.28 10.93
N ILE A 370 -5.13 9.39 10.13
CA ILE A 370 -5.19 9.24 8.66
C ILE A 370 -5.28 7.76 8.27
N GLN A 371 -4.40 6.93 8.84
CA GLN A 371 -4.34 5.49 8.60
C GLN A 371 -4.12 4.73 9.92
N PRO A 372 -5.18 4.35 10.64
CA PRO A 372 -5.09 3.72 11.96
C PRO A 372 -4.30 2.39 11.99
N TYR A 373 -4.25 1.71 10.85
CA TYR A 373 -3.62 0.40 10.71
C TYR A 373 -2.30 0.42 9.92
N ASN A 374 -1.74 1.61 9.65
CA ASN A 374 -0.44 1.70 9.02
C ASN A 374 0.66 1.16 9.96
N GLN A 375 1.32 0.10 9.56
CA GLN A 375 2.27 -0.63 10.41
C GLN A 375 3.57 0.14 10.65
N GLU A 376 4.02 0.96 9.70
CA GLU A 376 5.19 1.81 9.88
C GLU A 376 4.95 2.87 10.96
N THR A 377 3.73 3.42 11.02
CA THR A 377 3.35 4.34 12.10
C THR A 377 3.43 3.67 13.47
N TRP A 378 2.95 2.43 13.59
CA TRP A 378 3.04 1.68 14.83
C TRP A 378 4.49 1.26 15.16
N ALA A 379 5.29 0.97 14.14
CA ALA A 379 6.72 0.70 14.32
C ALA A 379 7.44 1.93 14.89
N TYR A 380 7.15 3.14 14.39
CA TYR A 380 7.70 4.39 14.94
C TYR A 380 7.18 4.68 16.36
N GLN A 381 5.89 4.43 16.62
CA GLN A 381 5.35 4.56 17.99
C GLN A 381 6.10 3.64 18.95
N GLY A 382 6.42 2.41 18.55
CA GLY A 382 7.23 1.48 19.35
C GLY A 382 8.62 2.01 19.64
N ILE A 383 9.33 2.59 18.65
CA ILE A 383 10.65 3.21 18.87
C ILE A 383 10.53 4.35 19.88
N ILE A 384 9.54 5.23 19.74
CA ILE A 384 9.31 6.35 20.66
C ILE A 384 9.12 5.84 22.09
N TRP A 385 8.25 4.85 22.30
CA TRP A 385 8.02 4.26 23.63
C TRP A 385 9.28 3.59 24.19
N ARG A 386 10.06 2.91 23.36
CA ARG A 386 11.34 2.31 23.76
C ARG A 386 12.33 3.36 24.24
N LEU A 387 12.52 4.44 23.47
CA LEU A 387 13.43 5.54 23.81
C LEU A 387 13.00 6.27 25.10
N GLN A 388 11.68 6.42 25.30
CA GLN A 388 11.08 7.02 26.50
C GLN A 388 11.01 6.06 27.70
N LYS A 389 11.43 4.80 27.55
CA LYS A 389 11.31 3.73 28.57
C LYS A 389 9.86 3.54 29.05
N ASN A 390 8.89 3.70 28.14
CA ASN A 390 7.46 3.54 28.42
C ASN A 390 7.08 2.06 28.38
N ASP A 391 6.37 1.57 29.39
CA ASP A 391 5.95 0.16 29.49
C ASP A 391 5.03 -0.29 28.34
N LYS A 392 4.38 0.64 27.63
CA LYS A 392 3.60 0.34 26.43
C LYS A 392 4.45 -0.28 25.30
N TYR A 393 5.77 -0.08 25.32
CA TYR A 393 6.65 -0.78 24.40
C TYR A 393 6.52 -2.31 24.52
N LYS A 394 6.51 -2.84 25.76
CA LYS A 394 6.38 -4.27 26.01
C LYS A 394 5.00 -4.81 25.64
N TRP A 395 3.96 -3.99 25.76
CA TRP A 395 2.62 -4.36 25.32
C TRP A 395 2.53 -4.45 23.79
N LEU A 396 3.18 -3.54 23.05
CA LEU A 396 3.21 -3.55 21.59
C LEU A 396 4.17 -4.63 21.04
N TYR A 397 5.38 -4.71 21.61
CA TYR A 397 6.45 -5.64 21.21
C TYR A 397 6.59 -6.79 22.23
N ASP A 398 5.49 -7.50 22.47
CA ASP A 398 5.52 -8.73 23.29
C ASP A 398 6.03 -9.88 22.42
N TYR A 399 7.37 -10.02 22.36
CA TYR A 399 8.02 -11.06 21.56
C TYR A 399 7.62 -12.47 22.03
N ASP A 400 7.44 -12.69 23.33
CA ASP A 400 7.01 -13.97 23.87
C ASP A 400 5.61 -14.37 23.39
N LYS A 401 4.73 -13.42 23.17
CA LYS A 401 3.38 -13.64 22.71
C LYS A 401 3.27 -13.69 21.19
N PHE A 402 3.92 -12.78 20.47
CA PHE A 402 3.66 -12.53 19.06
C PHE A 402 4.69 -13.11 18.10
N LEU A 403 5.94 -13.34 18.55
CA LEU A 403 6.97 -13.96 17.74
C LEU A 403 6.97 -15.46 17.95
N LYS A 404 6.50 -16.22 16.98
CA LYS A 404 6.41 -17.67 17.04
C LYS A 404 7.03 -18.35 15.85
N SER A 405 7.53 -19.55 16.07
CA SER A 405 7.99 -20.41 14.98
C SER A 405 7.36 -21.79 15.08
N TYR A 406 7.01 -22.35 13.93
CA TYR A 406 6.41 -23.68 13.79
C TYR A 406 7.11 -24.45 12.68
N GLU A 407 7.09 -25.78 12.79
CA GLU A 407 7.48 -26.67 11.70
C GLU A 407 6.29 -26.88 10.75
N LEU A 408 6.53 -26.74 9.45
CA LEU A 408 5.51 -27.03 8.44
C LEU A 408 5.18 -28.52 8.45
N PRO A 409 3.89 -28.89 8.42
CA PRO A 409 3.49 -30.28 8.31
C PRO A 409 3.94 -30.86 6.96
N VAL A 410 4.31 -32.13 6.94
CA VAL A 410 4.70 -32.83 5.72
C VAL A 410 3.50 -32.96 4.80
N PRO A 411 3.52 -32.41 3.58
CA PRO A 411 2.40 -32.54 2.65
C PRO A 411 2.19 -34.00 2.22
N ASN A 412 0.95 -34.34 1.89
CA ASN A 412 0.61 -35.67 1.41
C ASN A 412 1.40 -36.03 0.16
N GLY A 413 1.90 -37.28 0.13
CA GLY A 413 2.71 -37.79 -0.97
C GLY A 413 4.22 -37.72 -0.75
N PHE A 414 4.70 -37.02 0.28
CA PHE A 414 6.11 -36.91 0.65
C PHE A 414 6.41 -37.72 1.92
N LYS A 415 7.65 -38.25 2.00
CA LYS A 415 8.11 -39.03 3.15
C LYS A 415 8.63 -38.16 4.29
N SER A 416 9.10 -36.97 3.96
CA SER A 416 9.64 -36.01 4.94
C SER A 416 9.50 -34.58 4.45
N ILE A 417 9.60 -33.63 5.37
CA ILE A 417 9.62 -32.20 5.02
C ILE A 417 10.86 -31.86 4.18
N SER A 418 12.00 -32.49 4.44
CA SER A 418 13.24 -32.26 3.67
C SER A 418 13.12 -32.70 2.20
N GLU A 419 12.43 -33.83 1.94
CA GLU A 419 12.15 -34.29 0.57
C GLU A 419 11.27 -33.27 -0.18
N PHE A 420 10.16 -32.85 0.45
CA PHE A 420 9.27 -31.85 -0.12
C PHE A 420 9.96 -30.51 -0.38
N MET A 421 10.75 -30.01 0.59
CA MET A 421 11.45 -28.74 0.47
C MET A 421 12.55 -28.77 -0.60
N ALA A 422 13.18 -29.92 -0.83
CA ALA A 422 14.16 -30.07 -1.90
C ALA A 422 13.48 -29.90 -3.28
N GLU A 423 12.36 -30.61 -3.54
CA GLU A 423 11.62 -30.47 -4.79
C GLU A 423 11.06 -29.06 -4.98
N LEU A 424 10.51 -28.46 -3.92
CA LEU A 424 10.03 -27.07 -3.95
C LEU A 424 11.17 -26.08 -4.25
N SER A 425 12.34 -26.27 -3.63
CA SER A 425 13.53 -25.43 -3.89
C SER A 425 13.99 -25.50 -5.33
N ASP A 426 13.98 -26.69 -5.94
CA ASP A 426 14.33 -26.89 -7.35
C ASP A 426 13.34 -26.18 -8.28
N TYR A 427 12.05 -26.29 -7.99
CA TYR A 427 11.03 -25.55 -8.73
C TYR A 427 11.22 -24.04 -8.59
N LEU A 428 11.35 -23.53 -7.36
CA LEU A 428 11.56 -22.10 -7.11
C LEU A 428 12.81 -21.57 -7.83
N ALA A 429 13.85 -22.38 -7.95
CA ALA A 429 15.06 -21.98 -8.65
C ALA A 429 14.80 -21.62 -10.12
N THR A 430 13.80 -22.22 -10.75
CA THR A 430 13.41 -21.94 -12.15
C THR A 430 12.69 -20.58 -12.30
N LEU A 431 12.15 -20.04 -11.20
CA LEU A 431 11.42 -18.76 -11.18
C LEU A 431 12.35 -17.55 -10.95
N HIS A 432 13.61 -17.77 -10.58
CA HIS A 432 14.58 -16.70 -10.33
C HIS A 432 15.38 -16.39 -11.60
N VAL A 433 14.82 -15.56 -12.46
CA VAL A 433 15.40 -15.20 -13.78
C VAL A 433 16.32 -13.96 -13.70
N SER A 434 16.15 -13.09 -12.70
CA SER A 434 16.99 -11.92 -12.53
C SER A 434 18.38 -12.27 -11.95
N THR A 435 19.39 -11.48 -12.29
CA THR A 435 20.77 -11.64 -11.80
C THR A 435 21.08 -10.72 -10.62
N LYS A 436 20.28 -9.67 -10.41
CA LYS A 436 20.39 -8.69 -9.34
C LYS A 436 19.13 -8.63 -8.48
N GLN A 437 19.29 -8.02 -7.31
CA GLN A 437 18.18 -7.66 -6.45
C GLN A 437 17.27 -6.62 -7.12
N PRO A 438 15.96 -6.63 -6.83
CA PRO A 438 15.07 -5.56 -7.27
C PRO A 438 15.42 -4.22 -6.60
N LEU A 439 15.15 -3.12 -7.32
CA LEU A 439 15.25 -1.77 -6.76
C LEU A 439 14.22 -1.59 -5.62
N ASP A 440 14.56 -0.78 -4.63
CA ASP A 440 13.68 -0.38 -3.52
C ASP A 440 13.11 -1.52 -2.66
N GLN A 441 13.79 -2.69 -2.62
CA GLN A 441 13.44 -3.80 -1.76
C GLN A 441 14.47 -4.00 -0.63
N SER A 442 14.07 -4.75 0.42
CA SER A 442 14.95 -5.05 1.56
C SER A 442 16.08 -6.04 1.22
N VAL A 443 15.96 -6.75 0.12
CA VAL A 443 16.96 -7.73 -0.34
C VAL A 443 18.23 -7.03 -0.77
N VAL A 444 19.36 -7.47 -0.20
CA VAL A 444 20.72 -7.02 -0.56
C VAL A 444 21.51 -8.23 -1.00
N GLN A 445 22.13 -8.19 -2.16
CA GLN A 445 22.92 -9.28 -2.76
C GLN A 445 22.15 -10.61 -2.85
N GLY A 446 20.93 -10.54 -3.40
CA GLY A 446 20.06 -11.68 -3.61
C GLY A 446 19.14 -11.49 -4.81
N THR A 447 18.27 -12.46 -5.03
CA THR A 447 17.20 -12.35 -6.04
C THR A 447 15.85 -12.63 -5.40
N GLN A 448 14.80 -12.08 -6.01
CA GLN A 448 13.42 -12.24 -5.57
C GLN A 448 12.54 -12.54 -6.78
N THR A 449 11.54 -13.43 -6.62
CA THR A 449 10.54 -13.66 -7.66
C THR A 449 9.53 -12.52 -7.73
N MET A 450 8.99 -12.31 -8.91
CA MET A 450 7.92 -11.33 -9.15
C MET A 450 6.54 -11.95 -8.88
N GLY A 451 5.53 -11.10 -8.69
CA GLY A 451 4.13 -11.51 -8.54
C GLY A 451 3.79 -12.09 -7.15
N VAL A 452 2.67 -12.83 -7.09
CA VAL A 452 2.15 -13.47 -5.86
C VAL A 452 2.38 -14.97 -5.96
N LEU A 453 3.48 -15.45 -5.40
CA LEU A 453 3.92 -16.84 -5.51
C LEU A 453 2.83 -17.86 -5.10
N LEU A 454 2.09 -17.60 -4.01
CA LEU A 454 1.07 -18.53 -3.51
C LEU A 454 -0.19 -18.62 -4.41
N GLU A 455 -0.25 -17.89 -5.50
CA GLU A 455 -1.25 -18.04 -6.57
C GLU A 455 -0.78 -18.95 -7.71
N ASP A 456 0.48 -19.37 -7.69
CA ASP A 456 1.03 -20.28 -8.68
C ASP A 456 0.31 -21.65 -8.60
N PRO A 457 -0.26 -22.17 -9.72
CA PRO A 457 -0.99 -23.43 -9.74
C PRO A 457 -0.09 -24.67 -9.64
N ASN A 458 1.22 -24.53 -9.60
CA ASN A 458 2.12 -25.65 -9.45
C ASN A 458 1.76 -26.49 -8.21
N PRO A 459 1.63 -27.82 -8.33
CA PRO A 459 1.23 -28.70 -7.23
C PRO A 459 2.10 -28.56 -5.97
N LEU A 460 3.40 -28.26 -6.11
CA LEU A 460 4.30 -28.02 -4.98
C LEU A 460 3.93 -26.74 -4.24
N VAL A 461 3.62 -25.66 -4.97
CA VAL A 461 3.20 -24.39 -4.35
C VAL A 461 1.83 -24.52 -3.68
N VAL A 462 0.90 -25.21 -4.31
CA VAL A 462 -0.43 -25.52 -3.73
C VAL A 462 -0.30 -26.33 -2.43
N ALA A 463 0.56 -27.37 -2.43
CA ALA A 463 0.84 -28.18 -1.25
C ALA A 463 1.50 -27.35 -0.13
N PHE A 464 2.48 -26.50 -0.48
CA PHE A 464 3.11 -25.57 0.45
C PHE A 464 2.08 -24.60 1.08
N LYS A 465 1.24 -23.97 0.26
CA LYS A 465 0.18 -23.06 0.73
C LYS A 465 -0.76 -23.76 1.72
N SER A 466 -1.12 -25.00 1.44
CA SER A 466 -1.97 -25.80 2.35
C SER A 466 -1.28 -26.12 3.68
N ALA A 467 0.01 -26.45 3.67
CA ALA A 467 0.80 -26.69 4.87
C ALA A 467 0.98 -25.39 5.68
N LEU A 468 1.30 -24.28 5.03
CA LEU A 468 1.46 -22.97 5.65
C LEU A 468 0.15 -22.51 6.31
N LYS A 469 -1.00 -22.73 5.65
CA LYS A 469 -2.32 -22.40 6.20
C LYS A 469 -2.57 -23.07 7.55
N GLN A 470 -2.17 -24.31 7.73
CA GLN A 470 -2.31 -25.01 9.02
C GLN A 470 -1.48 -24.34 10.13
N CYS A 471 -0.27 -23.85 9.80
CA CYS A 471 0.55 -23.11 10.76
C CYS A 471 -0.06 -21.74 11.10
N VAL A 472 -0.63 -21.03 10.12
CA VAL A 472 -1.34 -19.76 10.35
C VAL A 472 -2.56 -19.98 11.24
N ASP A 473 -3.39 -20.98 10.93
CA ASP A 473 -4.58 -21.33 11.72
C ASP A 473 -4.19 -21.65 13.18
N HIS A 474 -3.11 -22.41 13.36
CA HIS A 474 -2.57 -22.70 14.69
C HIS A 474 -2.09 -21.45 15.41
N TYR A 475 -1.29 -20.61 14.76
CA TYR A 475 -0.80 -19.34 15.34
C TYR A 475 -1.97 -18.46 15.79
N LEU A 476 -2.94 -18.23 14.91
CA LEU A 476 -4.09 -17.38 15.23
C LEU A 476 -4.95 -17.96 16.38
N SER A 477 -5.05 -19.28 16.49
CA SER A 477 -5.79 -19.94 17.59
C SER A 477 -5.16 -19.71 18.96
N THR A 478 -3.88 -19.35 19.04
CA THR A 478 -3.18 -19.02 20.30
C THR A 478 -3.43 -17.59 20.78
N LEU A 479 -4.04 -16.75 19.94
CA LEU A 479 -4.26 -15.33 20.20
C LEU A 479 -5.74 -15.07 20.59
N SER A 480 -5.95 -13.98 21.31
CA SER A 480 -7.29 -13.50 21.67
C SER A 480 -7.46 -12.06 21.20
N PRO A 481 -8.63 -11.67 20.65
CA PRO A 481 -8.90 -10.30 20.26
C PRO A 481 -8.75 -9.31 21.41
N ASP A 482 -8.17 -8.16 21.12
CA ASP A 482 -8.05 -7.02 22.02
C ASP A 482 -8.30 -5.73 21.21
N LYS A 483 -9.35 -5.00 21.54
CA LYS A 483 -9.80 -3.81 20.80
C LYS A 483 -8.81 -2.65 20.82
N GLU A 484 -7.97 -2.59 21.84
CA GLU A 484 -7.00 -1.51 22.02
C GLU A 484 -5.67 -1.81 21.30
N HIS A 485 -5.37 -3.08 21.05
CA HIS A 485 -4.10 -3.49 20.47
C HIS A 485 -4.12 -3.44 18.93
N PRO A 486 -3.19 -2.76 18.24
CA PRO A 486 -3.24 -2.54 16.79
C PRO A 486 -3.24 -3.83 15.96
N PHE A 487 -2.62 -4.88 16.44
CA PHE A 487 -2.59 -6.18 15.81
C PHE A 487 -3.84 -7.02 16.16
N LEU A 488 -4.16 -7.16 17.45
CA LEU A 488 -5.24 -8.02 17.92
C LEU A 488 -6.64 -7.48 17.63
N SER A 489 -6.80 -6.15 17.51
CA SER A 489 -8.07 -5.52 17.13
C SER A 489 -8.48 -5.83 15.68
N ARG A 490 -7.52 -6.26 14.85
CA ARG A 490 -7.74 -6.63 13.46
C ARG A 490 -8.09 -8.11 13.27
N MET A 491 -8.02 -8.93 14.33
CA MET A 491 -8.42 -10.34 14.23
C MET A 491 -9.85 -10.47 13.70
N ALA A 492 -10.07 -11.41 12.80
CA ALA A 492 -11.31 -11.61 12.08
C ALA A 492 -11.59 -13.11 11.92
N ASP A 493 -12.76 -13.46 11.40
CA ASP A 493 -13.19 -14.85 11.21
C ASP A 493 -12.40 -15.58 10.11
N GLY A 494 -11.70 -14.85 9.27
CA GLY A 494 -10.86 -15.39 8.21
C GLY A 494 -9.65 -14.51 7.90
N TYR A 495 -8.81 -14.99 7.01
CA TYR A 495 -7.64 -14.26 6.50
C TYR A 495 -7.34 -14.64 5.05
N ASP A 496 -6.50 -13.84 4.40
CA ASP A 496 -6.01 -14.10 3.06
C ASP A 496 -4.50 -13.80 2.96
N PHE A 497 -3.80 -14.45 2.03
CA PHE A 497 -2.40 -14.14 1.73
C PHE A 497 -2.35 -12.97 0.75
N SER A 498 -1.95 -11.80 1.22
CA SER A 498 -1.95 -10.55 0.45
C SER A 498 -0.67 -10.32 -0.35
N GLY A 499 0.42 -11.00 0.00
CA GLY A 499 1.69 -10.96 -0.71
C GLY A 499 2.50 -12.22 -0.44
N SER A 500 3.25 -12.69 -1.44
CA SER A 500 4.16 -13.84 -1.27
C SER A 500 5.17 -13.88 -2.41
N TRP A 501 6.42 -14.18 -2.08
CA TRP A 501 7.51 -14.27 -3.06
C TRP A 501 8.57 -15.25 -2.58
N SER A 502 9.44 -15.71 -3.49
CA SER A 502 10.63 -16.47 -3.13
C SER A 502 11.84 -15.55 -3.11
N VAL A 503 12.71 -15.72 -2.11
CA VAL A 503 13.99 -14.99 -2.00
C VAL A 503 15.14 -16.00 -1.95
N ARG A 504 16.17 -15.74 -2.76
CA ARG A 504 17.43 -16.48 -2.77
C ARG A 504 18.58 -15.59 -2.38
N LEU A 505 19.29 -15.95 -1.32
CA LEU A 505 20.45 -15.23 -0.81
C LEU A 505 21.70 -16.13 -0.80
N LYS A 506 22.87 -15.54 -1.09
CA LYS A 506 24.20 -16.17 -0.95
C LYS A 506 25.25 -15.08 -0.70
N ASN A 507 26.47 -15.46 -0.30
CA ASN A 507 27.64 -14.58 -0.31
C ASN A 507 27.38 -13.18 0.30
N SER A 508 27.17 -13.06 1.59
CA SER A 508 26.83 -11.82 2.29
C SER A 508 25.41 -11.27 2.02
N GLY A 509 24.61 -11.99 1.22
CA GLY A 509 23.21 -11.63 0.99
C GLY A 509 22.42 -11.58 2.30
N HIS A 510 21.57 -10.55 2.43
CA HIS A 510 20.75 -10.35 3.63
C HIS A 510 19.52 -9.51 3.31
N HIS A 511 18.61 -9.43 4.27
CA HIS A 511 17.57 -8.40 4.30
C HIS A 511 18.02 -7.26 5.22
N SER A 512 18.01 -6.02 4.71
CA SER A 512 18.11 -4.83 5.55
C SER A 512 16.93 -4.77 6.53
N ASN A 513 17.12 -4.11 7.67
CA ASN A 513 16.04 -3.98 8.64
C ASN A 513 14.87 -3.18 8.05
N HIS A 514 13.65 -3.69 8.18
CA HIS A 514 12.44 -3.09 7.61
C HIS A 514 11.19 -3.53 8.37
N VAL A 515 10.06 -2.97 7.99
CA VAL A 515 8.69 -3.35 8.39
C VAL A 515 7.83 -3.48 7.15
N HIS A 516 6.66 -4.11 7.26
CA HIS A 516 5.69 -4.19 6.15
C HIS A 516 4.55 -3.20 6.39
N PRO A 517 4.56 -2.01 5.79
CA PRO A 517 3.68 -0.89 6.13
C PRO A 517 2.17 -1.19 6.03
N PHE A 518 1.79 -2.10 5.13
CA PHE A 518 0.39 -2.41 4.80
C PHE A 518 -0.09 -3.78 5.30
N GLY A 519 0.82 -4.65 5.75
CA GLY A 519 0.49 -5.97 6.26
C GLY A 519 -0.28 -5.95 7.60
N TRP A 520 -0.65 -7.11 8.07
CA TRP A 520 -1.15 -7.37 9.41
C TRP A 520 -0.26 -8.36 10.14
N LEU A 521 -0.12 -9.55 9.56
CA LEU A 521 0.73 -10.63 10.02
C LEU A 521 1.71 -10.96 8.89
N SER A 522 3.00 -10.98 9.20
CA SER A 522 4.05 -11.42 8.27
C SER A 522 4.58 -12.77 8.68
N CYS A 523 4.98 -13.57 7.70
CA CYS A 523 5.69 -14.79 7.97
C CYS A 523 6.87 -14.99 7.02
N CYS A 524 7.84 -15.81 7.44
CA CYS A 524 8.97 -16.23 6.63
C CYS A 524 9.16 -17.73 6.79
N SER A 525 9.03 -18.47 5.68
CA SER A 525 9.24 -19.92 5.64
C SER A 525 10.59 -20.26 5.02
N TYR A 526 11.34 -21.17 5.65
CA TYR A 526 12.67 -21.59 5.19
C TYR A 526 12.57 -22.85 4.34
N ILE A 527 12.95 -22.74 3.07
CA ILE A 527 12.85 -23.83 2.07
C ILE A 527 14.20 -24.55 1.93
N SER A 528 15.27 -23.79 1.82
CA SER A 528 16.65 -24.30 1.78
C SER A 528 17.52 -23.48 2.70
N VAL A 529 18.30 -24.15 3.53
CA VAL A 529 19.21 -23.52 4.51
C VAL A 529 20.56 -24.21 4.39
N PRO A 530 21.64 -23.47 4.06
CA PRO A 530 23.00 -24.02 4.12
C PRO A 530 23.41 -24.34 5.55
N ASP A 531 24.48 -25.12 5.73
CA ASP A 531 25.03 -25.39 7.07
C ASP A 531 25.59 -24.09 7.69
N LEU A 532 24.87 -23.56 8.68
CA LEU A 532 25.17 -22.32 9.41
C LEU A 532 25.49 -22.59 10.88
N SER A 533 25.87 -23.80 11.24
CA SER A 533 25.97 -24.27 12.64
C SER A 533 26.99 -23.51 13.48
N LYS A 534 27.89 -22.70 12.88
CA LYS A 534 29.03 -22.05 13.58
C LYS A 534 28.85 -20.55 13.78
N SER A 535 27.81 -19.91 13.24
CA SER A 535 27.63 -18.46 13.34
C SER A 535 26.14 -18.10 13.37
N ARG A 536 25.81 -16.82 13.63
CA ARG A 536 24.44 -16.32 13.43
C ARG A 536 24.15 -15.91 11.97
N ALA A 537 25.00 -16.29 11.02
CA ALA A 537 24.82 -15.98 9.62
C ALA A 537 23.44 -16.45 9.12
N GLY A 538 22.74 -15.59 8.38
CA GLY A 538 21.43 -15.89 7.83
C GLY A 538 20.26 -15.99 8.82
N TRP A 539 20.47 -15.80 10.15
CA TRP A 539 19.37 -15.78 11.11
C TRP A 539 18.50 -14.55 10.90
N ILE A 540 17.19 -14.71 11.07
CA ILE A 540 16.29 -13.56 11.16
C ILE A 540 16.44 -12.90 12.53
N LYS A 541 16.48 -11.57 12.54
CA LYS A 541 16.66 -10.75 13.75
C LYS A 541 15.56 -9.71 13.87
N PHE A 542 15.24 -9.33 15.11
CA PHE A 542 14.14 -8.42 15.45
C PHE A 542 14.60 -7.34 16.44
N GLY A 543 13.94 -6.17 16.36
CA GLY A 543 14.09 -5.07 17.31
C GLY A 543 15.11 -4.00 16.93
N GLU A 544 16.05 -4.31 16.06
CA GLU A 544 16.97 -3.33 15.46
C GLU A 544 16.29 -2.64 14.28
N THR A 545 16.32 -1.32 14.24
CA THR A 545 15.62 -0.54 13.21
C THR A 545 16.48 -0.30 11.97
N ALA A 546 15.86 0.25 10.89
CA ALA A 546 16.59 0.81 9.76
C ALA A 546 17.02 2.26 9.98
N LEU A 547 16.60 2.87 11.09
CA LEU A 547 16.90 4.26 11.40
C LEU A 547 18.28 4.35 12.06
N ASP A 548 19.09 5.28 11.62
CA ASP A 548 20.31 5.64 12.36
C ASP A 548 19.92 6.52 13.55
N LEU A 549 19.84 5.89 14.73
CA LEU A 549 19.45 6.55 15.97
C LEU A 549 20.63 7.21 16.70
N GLY A 550 21.84 7.15 16.13
CA GLY A 550 23.06 7.65 16.78
C GLY A 550 23.44 6.88 18.05
N LEU A 551 22.85 5.70 18.26
CA LEU A 551 23.14 4.81 19.40
C LEU A 551 23.23 3.36 18.93
N SER A 552 23.94 2.53 19.70
CA SER A 552 24.00 1.10 19.42
C SER A 552 22.66 0.45 19.76
N GLU A 553 21.96 -0.01 18.74
CA GLU A 553 20.73 -0.79 18.92
C GLU A 553 21.07 -2.26 19.20
N LEU A 554 20.30 -2.86 20.08
CA LEU A 554 20.44 -4.29 20.39
C LEU A 554 19.36 -5.05 19.63
N VAL A 555 19.77 -6.17 19.02
CA VAL A 555 18.84 -7.17 18.54
C VAL A 555 18.11 -7.75 19.75
N SER A 556 16.78 -7.58 19.78
CA SER A 556 15.96 -8.08 20.88
C SER A 556 15.80 -9.60 20.82
N GLU A 557 15.53 -10.12 19.62
CA GLU A 557 15.34 -11.55 19.36
C GLU A 557 16.01 -11.96 18.04
N ALA A 558 16.47 -13.21 17.97
CA ALA A 558 16.96 -13.79 16.72
C ALA A 558 16.60 -15.28 16.65
N ILE A 559 16.11 -15.73 15.49
CA ILE A 559 15.68 -17.10 15.27
C ILE A 559 16.59 -17.77 14.23
N GLN A 560 17.11 -18.93 14.61
CA GLN A 560 17.90 -19.77 13.71
C GLN A 560 17.01 -20.34 12.60
N PRO A 561 17.42 -20.19 11.33
CA PRO A 561 16.76 -20.84 10.23
C PRO A 561 16.91 -22.37 10.31
N ASP A 562 15.86 -23.07 9.90
CA ASP A 562 15.87 -24.52 9.71
C ASP A 562 14.91 -24.90 8.60
N ILE A 563 15.19 -25.97 7.85
CA ILE A 563 14.38 -26.41 6.71
C ILE A 563 12.97 -26.79 7.21
N GLY A 564 11.94 -26.19 6.59
CA GLY A 564 10.55 -26.42 6.98
C GLY A 564 10.07 -25.55 8.14
N LYS A 565 10.92 -24.75 8.76
CA LYS A 565 10.50 -23.81 9.80
C LYS A 565 9.84 -22.57 9.19
N CYS A 566 8.73 -22.13 9.80
CA CYS A 566 8.11 -20.84 9.50
C CYS A 566 8.04 -19.97 10.75
N VAL A 567 8.33 -18.68 10.60
CA VAL A 567 8.37 -17.68 11.66
C VAL A 567 7.28 -16.65 11.42
N PHE A 568 6.45 -16.40 12.43
CA PHE A 568 5.29 -15.49 12.39
C PHE A 568 5.50 -14.31 13.32
N PHE A 569 5.14 -13.12 12.87
CA PHE A 569 5.25 -11.88 13.64
C PHE A 569 4.34 -10.78 13.09
N PRO A 570 3.85 -9.83 13.92
CA PRO A 570 3.12 -8.65 13.44
C PRO A 570 3.96 -7.83 12.45
N SER A 571 3.31 -7.32 11.39
CA SER A 571 4.00 -6.65 10.28
C SER A 571 4.73 -5.36 10.67
N TYR A 572 4.42 -4.76 11.84
CA TYR A 572 5.15 -3.60 12.38
C TYR A 572 6.44 -3.98 13.15
N PHE A 573 6.75 -5.27 13.33
CA PHE A 573 8.01 -5.66 13.96
C PHE A 573 9.17 -5.33 13.03
N TRP A 574 10.10 -4.50 13.51
CA TRP A 574 11.39 -4.31 12.86
C TRP A 574 12.13 -5.63 12.76
N HIS A 575 12.45 -6.01 11.55
CA HIS A 575 13.16 -7.26 11.29
C HIS A 575 14.10 -7.14 10.09
N GLY A 576 15.10 -7.99 10.07
CA GLY A 576 16.08 -8.15 9.01
C GLY A 576 16.80 -9.48 9.17
N THR A 577 17.91 -9.67 8.47
CA THR A 577 18.72 -10.89 8.66
C THR A 577 20.19 -10.54 8.82
N TYR A 578 20.92 -11.37 9.56
CA TYR A 578 22.37 -11.33 9.51
C TYR A 578 22.84 -11.73 8.10
N PRO A 579 23.94 -11.14 7.60
CA PRO A 579 24.52 -11.53 6.32
C PRO A 579 24.83 -13.03 6.27
N LEU A 580 24.61 -13.64 5.10
CA LEU A 580 24.85 -15.05 4.88
C LEU A 580 26.34 -15.31 4.62
N GLU A 581 26.94 -16.24 5.34
CA GLU A 581 28.34 -16.65 5.18
C GLU A 581 28.41 -18.01 4.46
N SER A 582 27.87 -18.09 3.23
CA SER A 582 27.80 -19.33 2.45
C SER A 582 27.70 -19.07 0.97
N ASP A 583 28.37 -19.88 0.15
CA ASP A 583 28.22 -19.92 -1.31
C ASP A 583 26.96 -20.68 -1.73
N ALA A 584 26.40 -21.51 -0.86
CA ALA A 584 25.11 -22.17 -1.09
C ALA A 584 23.95 -21.20 -0.83
N TYR A 585 22.86 -21.36 -1.57
CA TYR A 585 21.70 -20.53 -1.43
C TYR A 585 20.90 -20.83 -0.16
N ARG A 586 20.53 -19.79 0.58
CA ARG A 586 19.38 -19.81 1.48
C ARG A 586 18.15 -19.40 0.68
N VAL A 587 17.12 -20.25 0.66
CA VAL A 587 15.84 -19.99 -0.04
C VAL A 587 14.75 -19.85 1.00
N THR A 588 13.98 -18.76 0.90
CA THR A 588 12.83 -18.50 1.78
C THR A 588 11.60 -18.11 0.96
N ILE A 589 10.43 -18.35 1.52
CA ILE A 589 9.15 -17.79 1.07
C ILE A 589 8.62 -16.89 2.17
N PRO A 590 8.87 -15.57 2.09
CA PRO A 590 8.13 -14.59 2.87
C PRO A 590 6.69 -14.46 2.37
N CYS A 591 5.76 -14.17 3.27
CA CYS A 591 4.40 -13.76 2.88
C CYS A 591 3.78 -12.82 3.89
N ASP A 592 2.86 -11.98 3.41
CA ASP A 592 1.97 -11.14 4.20
C ASP A 592 0.56 -11.72 4.21
N ILE A 593 -0.09 -11.57 5.34
CA ILE A 593 -1.41 -12.12 5.64
C ILE A 593 -2.29 -10.99 6.15
N ASP A 594 -3.49 -10.83 5.59
CA ASP A 594 -4.46 -9.82 6.00
C ASP A 594 -5.76 -10.44 6.51
N PRO A 595 -6.40 -9.83 7.51
CA PRO A 595 -7.65 -10.34 8.05
C PRO A 595 -8.80 -10.13 7.06
N VAL A 596 -9.73 -11.07 7.00
CA VAL A 596 -10.99 -10.98 6.25
C VAL A 596 -12.14 -10.86 7.25
N ARG A 597 -12.92 -9.79 7.17
CA ARG A 597 -14.14 -9.58 7.97
C ARG A 597 -15.35 -9.61 7.07
N LEU A 598 -16.36 -10.37 7.46
CA LEU A 598 -17.67 -10.36 6.84
C LEU A 598 -18.56 -9.34 7.53
N LEU A 599 -19.35 -8.59 6.77
CA LEU A 599 -20.41 -7.77 7.33
C LEU A 599 -21.48 -8.73 7.90
N SER A 600 -21.73 -8.65 9.20
CA SER A 600 -22.84 -9.41 9.79
C SER A 600 -24.13 -8.97 9.10
N SER A 601 -24.83 -9.92 8.48
CA SER A 601 -26.23 -9.73 8.11
C SER A 601 -27.03 -9.57 9.39
N SER A 602 -27.29 -8.31 9.80
CA SER A 602 -28.21 -7.99 10.88
C SER A 602 -29.64 -8.06 10.41
#